data_c2d797e44e294cef2d707fb1bbf96f8a
#
_entry.id   c2d797e44e294cef2d707fb1bbf96f8a
#
_cell.length_a   1.000
_cell.length_b   1.000
_cell.length_c   1.000
_cell.angle_alpha   90.00
_cell.angle_beta   90.00
_cell.angle_gamma   90.00
#
_symmetry.space_group_name_H-M   'P 1'
#
loop_
_entity.id
_entity.type
_entity.pdbx_description
1 polymer ?
#
loop_
_entity_poly.entity_id
_entity_poly.type
_entity_poly.pdbx_seq_one_letter_code
_entity_poly.pdbx_strand_id
1 'polypeptide(L)'
;MNLKLVFKIGAVWLGLFGVMMLFAGQMTIESFGIEATNDMVNLARWMGLAMLTIAGIHWVIPMWAENNLNNFGMFSAVAWSAFNLLNIYEFAVGIAPTDAANLTPFGIQVVITALFYFYSKKS
;
A
#
# COMPACT_ATOMS: atom_id res chain seq x y z
N MET A 1 -16.10 7.38 10.92
CA MET A 1 -15.31 7.03 9.72
C MET A 1 -16.23 6.58 8.60
N ASN A 2 -15.87 6.84 7.37
CA ASN A 2 -16.62 6.42 6.20
C ASN A 2 -15.65 5.97 5.09
N LEU A 3 -16.19 5.41 4.00
CA LEU A 3 -15.37 4.90 2.91
C LEU A 3 -14.50 5.98 2.25
N LYS A 4 -14.97 7.21 2.16
CA LYS A 4 -14.17 8.32 1.62
C LYS A 4 -12.89 8.53 2.44
N LEU A 5 -13.00 8.47 3.76
CA LEU A 5 -11.84 8.59 4.64
C LEU A 5 -10.89 7.40 4.50
N VAL A 6 -11.42 6.20 4.32
CA VAL A 6 -10.58 5.00 4.09
C VAL A 6 -9.74 5.16 2.83
N PHE A 7 -10.31 5.67 1.74
CA PHE A 7 -9.54 5.97 0.53
C PHE A 7 -8.44 7.00 0.78
N LYS A 8 -8.71 8.02 1.57
CA LYS A 8 -7.69 9.03 1.92
C LYS A 8 -6.57 8.45 2.79
N ILE A 9 -6.92 7.58 3.73
CA ILE A 9 -5.92 6.86 4.54
C ILE A 9 -5.02 6.01 3.65
N GLY A 10 -5.60 5.24 2.74
CA GLY A 10 -4.85 4.47 1.75
C GLY A 10 -3.96 5.33 0.87
N ALA A 11 -4.47 6.48 0.42
CA ALA A 11 -3.70 7.43 -0.38
C ALA A 11 -2.49 7.97 0.38
N VAL A 12 -2.66 8.36 1.62
CA VAL A 12 -1.55 8.87 2.46
C VAL A 12 -0.50 7.77 2.69
N TRP A 13 -0.93 6.57 3.01
CA TRP A 13 -0.02 5.44 3.23
C TRP A 13 0.81 5.12 1.98
N LEU A 14 0.15 4.96 0.83
CA LEU A 14 0.82 4.72 -0.45
C LEU A 14 1.70 5.91 -0.86
N GLY A 15 1.24 7.12 -0.61
CA GLY A 15 1.98 8.34 -0.91
C GLY A 15 3.27 8.47 -0.12
N LEU A 16 3.24 8.13 1.16
CA LEU A 16 4.44 8.13 2.01
C LEU A 16 5.48 7.15 1.49
N PHE A 17 5.09 5.90 1.21
CA PHE A 17 6.01 4.92 0.64
C PHE A 17 6.48 5.31 -0.76
N GLY A 18 5.59 5.86 -1.57
CA GLY A 18 5.94 6.32 -2.92
C GLY A 18 7.01 7.40 -2.90
N VAL A 19 6.88 8.39 -2.03
CA VAL A 19 7.87 9.45 -1.85
C VAL A 19 9.19 8.89 -1.33
N MET A 20 9.13 8.00 -0.32
CA MET A 20 10.33 7.39 0.24
C MET A 20 11.09 6.58 -0.81
N MET A 21 10.40 5.77 -1.60
CA MET A 21 11.03 4.94 -2.63
C MET A 21 11.55 5.77 -3.80
N LEU A 22 10.88 6.87 -4.15
CA LEU A 22 11.30 7.73 -5.26
C LEU A 22 12.53 8.58 -4.90
N PHE A 23 12.56 9.17 -3.71
CA PHE A 23 13.60 10.13 -3.31
C PHE A 23 14.62 9.56 -2.31
N ALA A 24 14.29 8.50 -1.58
CA ALA A 24 15.14 7.87 -0.59
C ALA A 24 15.13 6.34 -0.75
N GLY A 25 15.23 5.85 -1.98
CA GLY A 25 15.11 4.43 -2.29
C GLY A 25 16.14 3.57 -1.57
N GLN A 26 17.40 4.01 -1.51
CA GLN A 26 18.44 3.27 -0.83
C GLN A 26 18.13 3.10 0.66
N MET A 27 17.82 4.19 1.34
CA MET A 27 17.49 4.15 2.78
C MET A 27 16.26 3.30 3.04
N THR A 28 15.25 3.37 2.16
CA THR A 28 14.01 2.61 2.30
C THR A 28 14.27 1.11 2.19
N ILE A 29 15.05 0.70 1.17
CA ILE A 29 15.41 -0.72 0.97
C ILE A 29 16.22 -1.23 2.16
N GLU A 30 17.21 -0.46 2.60
CA GLU A 30 18.07 -0.84 3.73
C GLU A 30 17.29 -0.92 5.05
N SER A 31 16.24 -0.12 5.22
CA SER A 31 15.40 -0.17 6.41
C SER A 31 14.67 -1.50 6.57
N PHE A 32 14.48 -2.25 5.48
CA PHE A 32 13.90 -3.60 5.52
C PHE A 32 14.93 -4.71 5.71
N GLY A 33 16.20 -4.36 5.96
CA GLY A 33 17.26 -5.33 6.15
C GLY A 33 17.83 -5.91 4.86
N ILE A 34 17.59 -5.24 3.73
CA ILE A 34 18.04 -5.67 2.40
C ILE A 34 19.20 -4.77 1.97
N GLU A 35 20.28 -5.36 1.45
CA GLU A 35 21.37 -4.61 0.86
C GLU A 35 20.94 -4.00 -0.48
N ALA A 36 21.01 -2.67 -0.59
CA ALA A 36 20.57 -1.96 -1.76
C ALA A 36 21.65 -1.92 -2.83
N THR A 37 21.35 -2.47 -4.00
CA THR A 37 22.17 -2.33 -5.21
C THR A 37 21.68 -1.15 -6.05
N ASN A 38 22.49 -0.66 -7.00
CA ASN A 38 22.11 0.42 -7.90
C ASN A 38 20.85 0.04 -8.72
N ASP A 39 20.77 -1.20 -9.17
CA ASP A 39 19.61 -1.68 -9.92
C ASP A 39 18.34 -1.70 -9.07
N MET A 40 18.45 -2.10 -7.81
CA MET A 40 17.34 -2.07 -6.87
C MET A 40 16.88 -0.64 -6.60
N VAL A 41 17.78 0.30 -6.43
CA VAL A 41 17.44 1.71 -6.22
C VAL A 41 16.73 2.29 -7.45
N ASN A 42 17.19 1.97 -8.65
CA ASN A 42 16.52 2.37 -9.88
C ASN A 42 15.10 1.79 -9.98
N LEU A 43 14.95 0.50 -9.69
CA LEU A 43 13.64 -0.14 -9.67
C LEU A 43 12.73 0.49 -8.60
N ALA A 44 13.28 0.82 -7.44
CA ALA A 44 12.54 1.48 -6.36
C ALA A 44 11.98 2.84 -6.81
N ARG A 45 12.71 3.61 -7.63
CA ARG A 45 12.21 4.88 -8.16
C ARG A 45 10.98 4.68 -9.04
N TRP A 46 10.99 3.69 -9.93
CA TRP A 46 9.83 3.36 -10.76
C TRP A 46 8.66 2.89 -9.92
N MET A 47 8.91 2.04 -8.94
CA MET A 47 7.88 1.58 -8.01
C MET A 47 7.32 2.74 -7.18
N GLY A 48 8.16 3.65 -6.73
CA GLY A 48 7.75 4.84 -5.99
C GLY A 48 6.83 5.73 -6.82
N LEU A 49 7.17 5.96 -8.08
CA LEU A 49 6.31 6.73 -8.99
C LEU A 49 4.97 6.02 -9.22
N ALA A 50 4.98 4.71 -9.40
CA ALA A 50 3.76 3.91 -9.54
C ALA A 50 2.90 4.01 -8.27
N MET A 51 3.50 3.92 -7.09
CA MET A 51 2.79 4.06 -5.82
C MET A 51 2.19 5.45 -5.64
N LEU A 52 2.90 6.49 -6.04
CA LEU A 52 2.37 7.87 -6.02
C LEU A 52 1.18 8.02 -6.97
N THR A 53 1.24 7.39 -8.13
CA THR A 53 0.12 7.38 -9.08
C THR A 53 -1.10 6.70 -8.47
N ILE A 54 -0.91 5.52 -7.86
CA ILE A 54 -1.98 4.79 -7.18
C ILE A 54 -2.52 5.60 -5.98
N ALA A 55 -1.63 6.26 -5.23
CA ALA A 55 -2.04 7.15 -4.15
C ALA A 55 -2.93 8.29 -4.66
N GLY A 56 -2.56 8.90 -5.79
CA GLY A 56 -3.37 9.92 -6.43
C GLY A 56 -4.74 9.38 -6.85
N ILE A 57 -4.79 8.18 -7.40
CA ILE A 57 -6.06 7.52 -7.76
C ILE A 57 -6.93 7.31 -6.51
N HIS A 58 -6.36 6.82 -5.42
CA HIS A 58 -7.08 6.67 -4.14
C HIS A 58 -7.62 8.00 -3.61
N TRP A 59 -6.88 9.07 -3.84
CA TRP A 59 -7.30 10.40 -3.39
C TRP A 59 -8.48 10.95 -4.19
N VAL A 60 -8.49 10.73 -5.51
CA VAL A 60 -9.53 11.29 -6.40
C VAL A 60 -10.77 10.42 -6.52
N ILE A 61 -10.68 9.10 -6.28
CA ILE A 61 -11.85 8.22 -6.37
C ILE A 61 -13.03 8.73 -5.53
N PRO A 62 -12.86 9.11 -4.25
CA PRO A 62 -14.00 9.62 -3.48
C PRO A 62 -14.61 10.91 -4.02
N MET A 63 -13.86 11.66 -4.82
CA MET A 63 -14.32 12.91 -5.40
C MET A 63 -15.14 12.67 -6.67
N TRP A 64 -14.84 11.63 -7.44
CA TRP A 64 -15.38 11.45 -8.78
C TRP A 64 -16.22 10.18 -8.96
N ALA A 65 -16.22 9.28 -8.00
CA ALA A 65 -16.91 7.99 -8.11
C ALA A 65 -18.43 8.08 -8.00
N GLU A 66 -18.95 9.13 -7.39
CA GLU A 66 -20.39 9.33 -7.17
C GLU A 66 -21.04 8.09 -6.51
N ASN A 67 -22.02 7.46 -7.19
CA ASN A 67 -22.74 6.31 -6.68
C ASN A 67 -21.94 4.99 -6.75
N ASN A 68 -20.77 5.01 -7.39
CA ASN A 68 -19.94 3.82 -7.58
C ASN A 68 -18.85 3.65 -6.50
N LEU A 69 -18.85 4.50 -5.49
CA LEU A 69 -17.77 4.48 -4.48
C LEU A 69 -17.63 3.11 -3.80
N ASN A 70 -18.74 2.44 -3.53
CA ASN A 70 -18.71 1.12 -2.90
C ASN A 70 -18.08 0.05 -3.79
N ASN A 71 -18.33 0.12 -5.09
CA ASN A 71 -17.72 -0.80 -6.04
C ASN A 71 -16.20 -0.60 -6.09
N PHE A 72 -15.76 0.66 -6.11
CA PHE A 72 -14.32 0.97 -6.04
C PHE A 72 -13.72 0.54 -4.71
N GLY A 73 -14.45 0.73 -3.60
CA GLY A 73 -14.02 0.28 -2.28
C GLY A 73 -13.83 -1.23 -2.21
N MET A 74 -14.77 -1.99 -2.76
CA MET A 74 -14.67 -3.45 -2.81
C MET A 74 -13.52 -3.92 -3.71
N PHE A 75 -13.33 -3.27 -4.87
CA PHE A 75 -12.19 -3.54 -5.73
C PHE A 75 -10.88 -3.27 -5.00
N SER A 76 -10.80 -2.14 -4.29
CA SER A 76 -9.61 -1.81 -3.49
C SER A 76 -9.35 -2.84 -2.39
N ALA A 77 -10.40 -3.32 -1.73
CA ALA A 77 -10.26 -4.38 -0.71
C ALA A 77 -9.64 -5.65 -1.32
N VAL A 78 -10.07 -6.04 -2.51
CA VAL A 78 -9.50 -7.20 -3.22
C VAL A 78 -8.05 -6.94 -3.60
N ALA A 79 -7.75 -5.77 -4.15
CA ALA A 79 -6.39 -5.40 -4.56
C ALA A 79 -5.43 -5.37 -3.36
N TRP A 80 -5.83 -4.74 -2.27
CA TRP A 80 -5.03 -4.70 -1.05
C TRP A 80 -4.85 -6.11 -0.45
N SER A 81 -5.88 -6.95 -0.54
CA SER A 81 -5.78 -8.35 -0.11
C SER A 81 -4.73 -9.13 -0.90
N ALA A 82 -4.61 -8.88 -2.20
CA ALA A 82 -3.58 -9.51 -3.03
C ALA A 82 -2.17 -9.15 -2.55
N PHE A 83 -1.93 -7.89 -2.20
CA PHE A 83 -0.65 -7.47 -1.62
C PHE A 83 -0.39 -8.13 -0.26
N ASN A 84 -1.41 -8.25 0.59
CA ASN A 84 -1.28 -8.94 1.87
C ASN A 84 -0.93 -10.42 1.68
N LEU A 85 -1.54 -11.09 0.72
CA LEU A 85 -1.25 -12.49 0.41
C LEU A 85 0.17 -12.67 -0.08
N LEU A 86 0.67 -11.75 -0.90
CA LEU A 86 2.07 -11.77 -1.34
C LEU A 86 3.02 -11.61 -0.15
N ASN A 87 2.73 -10.69 0.76
CA ASN A 87 3.53 -10.50 1.97
C ASN A 87 3.53 -11.75 2.85
N ILE A 88 2.38 -12.38 3.03
CA ILE A 88 2.27 -13.62 3.81
C ILE A 88 3.13 -14.72 3.17
N TYR A 89 3.07 -14.86 1.86
CA TYR A 89 3.92 -15.80 1.12
C TYR A 89 5.40 -15.52 1.37
N GLU A 90 5.82 -14.26 1.25
CA GLU A 90 7.21 -13.87 1.46
C GLU A 90 7.71 -14.16 2.87
N PHE A 91 6.86 -13.94 3.89
CA PHE A 91 7.17 -14.30 5.27
C PHE A 91 7.24 -15.82 5.46
N ALA A 92 6.33 -16.57 4.86
CA ALA A 92 6.24 -18.02 5.01
C ALA A 92 7.42 -18.75 4.40
N VAL A 93 7.93 -18.27 3.25
CA VAL A 93 9.09 -18.89 2.57
C VAL A 93 10.44 -18.28 2.99
N GLY A 94 10.43 -17.28 3.88
CA GLY A 94 11.66 -16.68 4.40
C GLY A 94 12.32 -15.67 3.49
N ILE A 95 11.64 -15.18 2.44
CA ILE A 95 12.14 -14.12 1.56
C ILE A 95 12.23 -12.79 2.33
N ALA A 96 11.22 -12.49 3.15
CA ALA A 96 11.17 -11.29 3.97
C ALA A 96 11.41 -11.64 5.44
N PRO A 97 12.25 -10.88 6.18
CA PRO A 97 12.44 -11.07 7.61
C PRO A 97 11.15 -10.77 8.39
N THR A 98 10.90 -11.58 9.44
CA THR A 98 9.74 -11.38 10.32
C THR A 98 10.07 -10.51 11.52
N ASP A 99 10.72 -9.38 11.29
CA ASP A 99 11.08 -8.40 12.31
C ASP A 99 10.07 -7.24 12.34
N ALA A 100 10.22 -6.33 13.30
CA ALA A 100 9.31 -5.20 13.45
C ALA A 100 9.31 -4.27 12.23
N ALA A 101 10.46 -4.12 11.55
CA ALA A 101 10.56 -3.27 10.36
C ALA A 101 9.72 -3.76 9.20
N ASN A 102 9.49 -5.07 9.10
CA ASN A 102 8.65 -5.68 8.06
C ASN A 102 7.22 -5.95 8.54
N LEU A 103 7.04 -6.36 9.80
CA LEU A 103 5.72 -6.70 10.34
C LEU A 103 4.85 -5.48 10.61
N THR A 104 5.44 -4.35 11.02
CA THR A 104 4.66 -3.13 11.31
C THR A 104 3.97 -2.56 10.05
N PRO A 105 4.65 -2.37 8.91
CA PRO A 105 3.99 -1.97 7.67
C PRO A 105 2.94 -2.97 7.22
N PHE A 106 3.22 -4.26 7.35
CA PHE A 106 2.26 -5.32 7.01
C PHE A 106 1.00 -5.23 7.86
N GLY A 107 1.14 -5.03 9.17
CA GLY A 107 0.00 -4.88 10.08
C GLY A 107 -0.88 -3.69 9.71
N ILE A 108 -0.28 -2.54 9.38
CA ILE A 108 -1.01 -1.35 8.93
C ILE A 108 -1.74 -1.64 7.63
N GLN A 109 -1.10 -2.32 6.69
CA GLN A 109 -1.69 -2.71 5.41
C GLN A 109 -2.89 -3.64 5.59
N VAL A 110 -2.83 -4.58 6.51
CA VAL A 110 -3.95 -5.47 6.86
C VAL A 110 -5.12 -4.66 7.43
N VAL A 111 -4.85 -3.70 8.30
CA VAL A 111 -5.89 -2.83 8.87
C VAL A 111 -6.57 -2.02 7.78
N ILE A 112 -5.82 -1.42 6.88
CA ILE A 112 -6.38 -0.65 5.75
C ILE A 112 -7.26 -1.54 4.87
N THR A 113 -6.82 -2.76 4.59
CA THR A 113 -7.58 -3.74 3.81
C THR A 113 -8.91 -4.06 4.48
N ALA A 114 -8.89 -4.32 5.79
CA ALA A 114 -10.09 -4.59 6.57
C ALA A 114 -11.06 -3.40 6.55
N LEU A 115 -10.55 -2.19 6.64
CA LEU A 115 -11.36 -0.97 6.57
C LEU A 115 -12.03 -0.82 5.20
N PHE A 116 -11.32 -1.08 4.11
CA PHE A 116 -11.92 -1.07 2.78
C PHE A 116 -13.06 -2.07 2.67
N TYR A 117 -12.84 -3.29 3.11
CA TYR A 117 -13.86 -4.34 3.05
C TYR A 117 -15.08 -3.98 3.90
N PHE A 118 -14.86 -3.59 5.14
CA PHE A 118 -15.92 -3.28 6.08
C PHE A 118 -16.78 -2.10 5.61
N TYR A 119 -16.16 -0.99 5.24
CA TYR A 119 -16.89 0.22 4.86
C TYR A 119 -17.48 0.14 3.45
N SER A 120 -16.95 -0.71 2.57
CA SER A 120 -17.55 -0.96 1.26
C SER A 120 -18.86 -1.74 1.36
N LYS A 121 -19.01 -2.58 2.38
CA LYS A 121 -20.23 -3.36 2.61
C LYS A 121 -21.35 -2.55 3.25
N LYS A 122 -21.02 -1.46 3.93
CA LYS A 122 -21.95 -0.76 4.83
C LYS A 122 -22.97 0.13 4.14
N SER A 123 -22.87 0.38 2.87
CA SER A 123 -23.76 1.34 2.20
C SER A 123 -24.71 0.74 1.21
#